data_bf36c35cca533adbe77b145f9ec1807d
#
_entry.id   bf36c35cca533adbe77b145f9ec1807d
#
_cell.length_a   1.000
_cell.length_b   1.000
_cell.length_c   1.000
_cell.angle_alpha   90.00
_cell.angle_beta   90.00
_cell.angle_gamma   90.00
#
_symmetry.space_group_name_H-M   'P 1'
#
loop_
_entity.id
_entity.type
_entity.pdbx_description
1 polymer ?
#
loop_
_entity_poly.entity_id
_entity_poly.type
_entity_poly.pdbx_seq_one_letter_code
_entity_poly.pdbx_strand_id
1 'polypeptide(L)'
;MRMGKNKRGLTLVLVTTIGVIVGILAMAMIQLGYHARMMAARSVQGIAARCAADAGLAEAIYRMQCKLIRDTTWDGTTLSRTDTAALPAYSQYTWNILGSDPYGYEIKSTGKCALSTKTVHAAMEVGSYYDGVGVERDVTIYNGGTLSASGPYAYDGMDIRSNTDDPKYPMSFKLGVHVPGDVLCGPDVNPDPKYLDRVIVTKSQTLIDGEVGPSDGKIIFPPVDEPPDLSLVNNPKLDITSTTPEASRTLTTGRYEYDSILLRNNAVLVIKGDVVLYARNGINIDNGGQVQIYSDSTTTASLKLYLGGNLVSMNSSFNNTTTDATKLEIYGLPKITAVAGVTLGCPGCVDIRLHNSGDLYAAVYAPQAAVLVDNSGNFTGSITAGSFTLKNSGNFTFDTRLKRVSIDDPAAMFVIGRWWED
;
A
#
# COMPACT_ATOMS: atom_id res chain seq x y z
N MET A 1 -22.81 -54.37 87.96
CA MET A 1 -23.30 -53.22 87.15
C MET A 1 -22.81 -53.37 85.72
N ARG A 2 -23.66 -53.81 84.76
CA ARG A 2 -23.27 -54.14 83.37
C ARG A 2 -23.53 -52.87 82.50
N MET A 3 -22.47 -52.09 82.22
CA MET A 3 -22.48 -51.05 81.20
C MET A 3 -21.64 -51.59 79.98
N GLY A 4 -22.27 -52.32 79.12
CA GLY A 4 -21.50 -52.95 78.05
C GLY A 4 -22.26 -53.09 76.71
N LYS A 5 -23.44 -52.51 76.53
CA LYS A 5 -24.23 -52.75 75.31
C LYS A 5 -24.45 -51.57 74.34
N ASN A 6 -24.04 -50.33 74.68
CA ASN A 6 -24.32 -49.13 73.80
C ASN A 6 -23.21 -48.77 72.84
N LYS A 7 -22.00 -49.37 72.93
CA LYS A 7 -20.88 -48.99 72.06
C LYS A 7 -21.04 -49.41 70.58
N ARG A 8 -21.75 -50.51 70.33
CA ARG A 8 -21.96 -51.04 68.97
C ARG A 8 -22.93 -50.23 68.12
N GLY A 9 -23.98 -49.65 68.72
CA GLY A 9 -24.94 -48.80 68.04
C GLY A 9 -24.32 -47.44 67.63
N LEU A 10 -23.50 -46.86 68.50
CA LEU A 10 -22.85 -45.58 68.20
C LEU A 10 -21.83 -45.69 67.03
N THR A 11 -21.08 -46.82 66.95
CA THR A 11 -20.14 -47.08 65.86
C THR A 11 -20.83 -47.21 64.52
N LEU A 12 -21.99 -47.89 64.47
CA LEU A 12 -22.78 -48.03 63.22
C LEU A 12 -23.27 -46.68 62.72
N VAL A 13 -23.82 -45.84 63.60
CA VAL A 13 -24.31 -44.51 63.24
C VAL A 13 -23.14 -43.62 62.72
N LEU A 14 -22.00 -43.71 63.40
CA LEU A 14 -20.79 -42.95 62.98
C LEU A 14 -20.31 -43.39 61.59
N VAL A 15 -20.23 -44.67 61.32
CA VAL A 15 -19.76 -45.20 60.01
C VAL A 15 -20.74 -44.85 58.89
N THR A 16 -22.07 -44.93 59.14
CA THR A 16 -23.06 -44.51 58.13
C THR A 16 -23.02 -43.03 57.89
N THR A 17 -22.86 -42.19 58.91
CA THR A 17 -22.74 -40.73 58.77
C THR A 17 -21.49 -40.34 57.98
N ILE A 18 -20.33 -40.96 58.30
CA ILE A 18 -19.11 -40.75 57.53
C ILE A 18 -19.30 -41.20 56.07
N GLY A 19 -19.93 -42.35 55.84
CA GLY A 19 -20.24 -42.85 54.50
C GLY A 19 -21.09 -41.87 53.66
N VAL A 20 -22.12 -41.29 54.27
CA VAL A 20 -22.96 -40.29 53.63
C VAL A 20 -22.17 -39.01 53.33
N ILE A 21 -21.36 -38.51 54.27
CA ILE A 21 -20.53 -37.30 54.04
C ILE A 21 -19.51 -37.56 52.92
N VAL A 22 -18.84 -38.68 52.88
CA VAL A 22 -17.90 -39.06 51.83
C VAL A 22 -18.63 -39.20 50.50
N GLY A 23 -19.84 -39.77 50.46
CA GLY A 23 -20.66 -39.81 49.25
C GLY A 23 -21.06 -38.46 48.71
N ILE A 24 -21.47 -37.52 49.59
CA ILE A 24 -21.79 -36.14 49.21
C ILE A 24 -20.53 -35.42 48.67
N LEU A 25 -19.39 -35.57 49.33
CA LEU A 25 -18.10 -34.96 48.85
C LEU A 25 -17.68 -35.50 47.51
N ALA A 26 -17.79 -36.84 47.31
CA ALA A 26 -17.49 -37.46 46.03
C ALA A 26 -18.39 -36.95 44.90
N MET A 27 -19.69 -36.81 45.16
CA MET A 27 -20.64 -36.24 44.18
C MET A 27 -20.36 -34.77 43.86
N ALA A 28 -20.00 -33.98 44.88
CA ALA A 28 -19.59 -32.57 44.70
C ALA A 28 -18.32 -32.45 43.84
N MET A 29 -17.32 -33.31 44.06
CA MET A 29 -16.09 -33.32 43.25
C MET A 29 -16.37 -33.75 41.78
N ILE A 30 -17.25 -34.72 41.55
CA ILE A 30 -17.66 -35.15 40.20
C ILE A 30 -18.37 -33.97 39.50
N GLN A 31 -19.28 -33.27 40.17
CA GLN A 31 -19.97 -32.10 39.60
C GLN A 31 -18.99 -30.98 39.29
N LEU A 32 -18.06 -30.68 40.20
CA LEU A 32 -17.03 -29.66 39.97
C LEU A 32 -16.17 -30.00 38.77
N GLY A 33 -15.72 -31.24 38.68
CA GLY A 33 -14.92 -31.74 37.53
C GLY A 33 -15.71 -31.69 36.21
N TYR A 34 -16.99 -31.99 36.21
CA TYR A 34 -17.85 -31.86 35.05
C TYR A 34 -18.02 -30.36 34.61
N HIS A 35 -18.29 -29.49 35.57
CA HIS A 35 -18.39 -28.04 35.29
C HIS A 35 -17.07 -27.46 34.75
N ALA A 36 -15.94 -27.85 35.34
CA ALA A 36 -14.63 -27.40 34.86
C ALA A 36 -14.38 -27.84 33.41
N ARG A 37 -14.69 -29.12 33.08
CA ARG A 37 -14.57 -29.61 31.69
C ARG A 37 -15.53 -28.89 30.73
N MET A 38 -16.77 -28.64 31.14
CA MET A 38 -17.71 -27.86 30.30
C MET A 38 -17.24 -26.44 30.04
N MET A 39 -16.71 -25.77 31.07
CA MET A 39 -16.14 -24.42 30.94
C MET A 39 -14.92 -24.41 30.00
N ALA A 40 -14.03 -25.37 30.16
CA ALA A 40 -12.87 -25.51 29.26
C ALA A 40 -13.31 -25.77 27.82
N ALA A 41 -14.28 -26.65 27.59
CA ALA A 41 -14.80 -26.92 26.25
C ALA A 41 -15.45 -25.68 25.62
N ARG A 42 -16.23 -24.91 26.38
CA ARG A 42 -16.83 -23.66 25.89
C ARG A 42 -15.79 -22.60 25.57
N SER A 43 -14.72 -22.48 26.38
CA SER A 43 -13.62 -21.59 26.13
C SER A 43 -12.90 -21.92 24.83
N VAL A 44 -12.59 -23.20 24.62
CA VAL A 44 -11.95 -23.69 23.37
C VAL A 44 -12.85 -23.42 22.15
N GLN A 45 -14.16 -23.67 22.26
CA GLN A 45 -15.12 -23.37 21.19
C GLN A 45 -15.21 -21.87 20.90
N GLY A 46 -15.16 -21.02 21.95
CA GLY A 46 -15.12 -19.57 21.79
C GLY A 46 -13.88 -19.08 21.05
N ILE A 47 -12.71 -19.60 21.43
CA ILE A 47 -11.45 -19.29 20.75
C ILE A 47 -11.48 -19.75 19.30
N ALA A 48 -11.92 -20.98 19.03
CA ALA A 48 -12.03 -21.50 17.68
C ALA A 48 -13.01 -20.70 16.80
N ALA A 49 -14.15 -20.28 17.36
CA ALA A 49 -15.09 -19.41 16.66
C ALA A 49 -14.47 -18.03 16.33
N ARG A 50 -13.66 -17.49 17.27
CA ARG A 50 -12.95 -16.23 17.06
C ARG A 50 -11.90 -16.37 15.95
N CYS A 51 -11.05 -17.40 15.99
CA CYS A 51 -10.08 -17.65 14.93
C CYS A 51 -10.73 -17.85 13.56
N ALA A 52 -11.93 -18.47 13.54
CA ALA A 52 -12.69 -18.60 12.30
C ALA A 52 -13.18 -17.23 11.78
N ALA A 53 -13.65 -16.36 12.65
CA ALA A 53 -14.04 -14.99 12.27
C ALA A 53 -12.85 -14.19 11.74
N ASP A 54 -11.70 -14.25 12.39
CA ASP A 54 -10.46 -13.60 11.94
C ASP A 54 -10.01 -14.14 10.58
N ALA A 55 -10.10 -15.45 10.34
CA ALA A 55 -9.78 -16.06 9.05
C ALA A 55 -10.73 -15.54 7.94
N GLY A 56 -12.02 -15.39 8.24
CA GLY A 56 -12.99 -14.82 7.32
C GLY A 56 -12.71 -13.35 7.00
N LEU A 57 -12.29 -12.59 8.00
CA LEU A 57 -11.88 -11.20 7.81
C LEU A 57 -10.65 -11.10 6.90
N ALA A 58 -9.63 -11.92 7.17
CA ALA A 58 -8.41 -11.97 6.33
C ALA A 58 -8.73 -12.36 4.88
N GLU A 59 -9.63 -13.34 4.66
CA GLU A 59 -10.08 -13.69 3.31
C GLU A 59 -10.80 -12.53 2.64
N ALA A 60 -11.68 -11.83 3.35
CA ALA A 60 -12.42 -10.69 2.80
C ALA A 60 -11.47 -9.57 2.34
N ILE A 61 -10.51 -9.19 3.19
CA ILE A 61 -9.50 -8.18 2.89
C ILE A 61 -8.66 -8.60 1.66
N TYR A 62 -8.19 -9.84 1.64
CA TYR A 62 -7.44 -10.38 0.51
C TYR A 62 -8.24 -10.32 -0.80
N ARG A 63 -9.53 -10.71 -0.77
CA ARG A 63 -10.39 -10.66 -1.96
C ARG A 63 -10.67 -9.24 -2.41
N MET A 64 -10.85 -8.30 -1.47
CA MET A 64 -11.00 -6.87 -1.78
C MET A 64 -9.76 -6.35 -2.50
N GLN A 65 -8.56 -6.61 -1.98
CA GLN A 65 -7.30 -6.20 -2.62
C GLN A 65 -7.14 -6.83 -4.02
N CYS A 66 -7.38 -8.14 -4.14
CA CYS A 66 -7.30 -8.82 -5.44
C CYS A 66 -8.31 -8.28 -6.45
N LYS A 67 -9.52 -7.91 -6.00
CA LYS A 67 -10.55 -7.36 -6.87
C LYS A 67 -10.18 -5.95 -7.31
N LEU A 68 -9.68 -5.11 -6.40
CA LEU A 68 -9.23 -3.76 -6.71
C LEU A 68 -8.08 -3.77 -7.74
N ILE A 69 -7.11 -4.68 -7.59
CA ILE A 69 -6.00 -4.83 -8.55
C ILE A 69 -6.48 -5.20 -9.95
N ARG A 70 -7.55 -6.02 -10.06
CA ARG A 70 -8.08 -6.50 -11.35
C ARG A 70 -9.11 -5.60 -11.98
N ASP A 71 -9.76 -4.77 -11.20
CA ASP A 71 -10.88 -3.94 -11.61
C ASP A 71 -10.86 -2.64 -10.82
N THR A 72 -10.13 -1.68 -11.33
CA THR A 72 -9.93 -0.35 -10.72
C THR A 72 -11.21 0.49 -10.70
N THR A 73 -12.29 0.04 -11.36
CA THR A 73 -13.60 0.69 -11.31
C THR A 73 -14.54 0.09 -10.27
N TRP A 74 -14.07 -0.92 -9.53
CA TRP A 74 -14.88 -1.57 -8.51
C TRP A 74 -15.09 -0.65 -7.29
N ASP A 75 -16.35 -0.52 -6.89
CA ASP A 75 -16.79 0.36 -5.80
C ASP A 75 -16.66 -0.23 -4.39
N GLY A 76 -16.10 -1.42 -4.27
CA GLY A 76 -15.90 -2.10 -2.98
C GLY A 76 -17.11 -2.85 -2.44
N THR A 77 -18.29 -2.77 -3.04
CA THR A 77 -19.55 -3.16 -2.35
C THR A 77 -20.07 -4.57 -2.69
N THR A 78 -19.63 -5.22 -3.73
CA THR A 78 -20.30 -6.44 -4.26
C THR A 78 -19.73 -7.77 -3.80
N LEU A 79 -18.73 -7.78 -2.93
CA LEU A 79 -18.13 -9.01 -2.44
C LEU A 79 -18.77 -9.49 -1.15
N SER A 80 -19.12 -10.76 -1.10
CA SER A 80 -19.55 -11.42 0.12
C SER A 80 -19.26 -12.92 0.02
N ARG A 81 -19.19 -13.58 1.18
CA ARG A 81 -19.18 -15.03 1.28
C ARG A 81 -20.38 -15.44 2.15
N THR A 82 -21.40 -15.95 1.52
CA THR A 82 -22.61 -16.45 2.17
C THR A 82 -22.57 -17.96 2.43
N ASP A 83 -21.81 -18.70 1.63
CA ASP A 83 -21.50 -20.10 1.86
C ASP A 83 -20.48 -20.23 3.01
N THR A 84 -20.70 -21.22 3.87
CA THR A 84 -19.86 -21.44 5.03
C THR A 84 -18.54 -22.10 4.63
N ALA A 85 -17.39 -21.43 4.85
CA ALA A 85 -16.09 -22.06 4.69
C ALA A 85 -15.78 -22.93 5.90
N ALA A 86 -15.45 -24.19 5.64
CA ALA A 86 -15.04 -25.13 6.68
C ALA A 86 -13.53 -24.98 6.97
N LEU A 87 -13.22 -24.87 8.26
CA LEU A 87 -11.85 -24.90 8.77
C LEU A 87 -11.59 -26.20 9.55
N PRO A 88 -10.32 -26.53 9.82
CA PRO A 88 -10.00 -27.60 10.76
C PRO A 88 -10.71 -27.43 12.10
N ALA A 89 -11.00 -28.54 12.80
CA ALA A 89 -11.71 -28.56 14.08
C ALA A 89 -13.19 -28.11 14.03
N TYR A 90 -13.88 -28.35 12.92
CA TYR A 90 -15.32 -28.09 12.78
C TYR A 90 -15.72 -26.61 12.96
N SER A 91 -14.81 -25.69 12.80
CA SER A 91 -15.12 -24.27 12.75
C SER A 91 -15.48 -23.84 11.32
N GLN A 92 -16.27 -22.79 11.22
CA GLN A 92 -16.79 -22.27 9.96
C GLN A 92 -16.84 -20.75 10.03
N TYR A 93 -16.77 -20.09 8.87
CA TYR A 93 -16.97 -18.62 8.81
C TYR A 93 -17.78 -18.20 7.59
N THR A 94 -18.37 -17.03 7.72
CA THR A 94 -18.99 -16.27 6.64
C THR A 94 -18.57 -14.80 6.77
N TRP A 95 -18.57 -14.05 5.67
CA TRP A 95 -18.30 -12.62 5.73
C TRP A 95 -19.09 -11.85 4.67
N ASN A 96 -19.30 -10.58 4.92
CA ASN A 96 -19.91 -9.64 3.99
C ASN A 96 -19.37 -8.23 4.21
N ILE A 97 -19.44 -7.41 3.16
CA ILE A 97 -19.17 -5.99 3.22
C ILE A 97 -20.48 -5.28 3.50
N LEU A 98 -20.50 -4.43 4.53
CA LEU A 98 -21.66 -3.67 4.96
C LEU A 98 -21.45 -2.21 4.59
N GLY A 99 -22.28 -1.69 3.71
CA GLY A 99 -22.34 -0.28 3.39
C GLY A 99 -21.05 0.29 2.80
N SER A 100 -21.13 1.41 2.20
CA SER A 100 -20.00 2.23 1.80
C SER A 100 -20.30 3.66 2.17
N ASP A 101 -19.49 4.24 3.01
CA ASP A 101 -19.20 5.66 2.97
C ASP A 101 -18.24 5.86 1.79
N PRO A 102 -18.27 6.96 1.02
CA PRO A 102 -17.35 7.18 -0.11
C PRO A 102 -15.87 7.05 0.25
N TYR A 103 -15.52 6.97 1.53
CA TYR A 103 -14.15 6.87 2.02
C TYR A 103 -13.87 5.64 2.90
N GLY A 104 -14.85 4.74 3.09
CA GLY A 104 -14.65 3.59 3.97
C GLY A 104 -15.68 2.49 3.77
N TYR A 105 -15.26 1.27 4.09
CA TYR A 105 -16.07 0.05 4.01
C TYR A 105 -16.03 -0.65 5.35
N GLU A 106 -17.14 -1.23 5.75
CA GLU A 106 -17.18 -2.11 6.92
C GLU A 106 -17.27 -3.56 6.47
N ILE A 107 -16.32 -4.38 6.94
CA ILE A 107 -16.38 -5.83 6.77
C ILE A 107 -16.87 -6.45 8.05
N LYS A 108 -17.90 -7.30 7.95
CA LYS A 108 -18.37 -8.13 9.03
C LYS A 108 -18.04 -9.57 8.75
N SER A 109 -17.29 -10.22 9.64
CA SER A 109 -16.98 -11.65 9.56
C SER A 109 -17.53 -12.38 10.78
N THR A 110 -18.22 -13.48 10.55
CA THR A 110 -18.84 -14.31 11.61
C THR A 110 -18.26 -15.70 11.56
N GLY A 111 -17.59 -16.06 12.66
CA GLY A 111 -17.06 -17.40 12.88
C GLY A 111 -17.95 -18.22 13.82
N LYS A 112 -18.06 -19.51 13.54
CA LYS A 112 -18.86 -20.45 14.33
C LYS A 112 -18.08 -21.72 14.62
N CYS A 113 -18.13 -22.17 15.88
CA CYS A 113 -17.60 -23.47 16.29
C CYS A 113 -18.58 -24.10 17.29
N ALA A 114 -19.21 -25.21 16.89
CA ALA A 114 -20.27 -25.86 17.65
C ALA A 114 -21.39 -24.87 18.05
N LEU A 115 -21.55 -24.58 19.34
CA LEU A 115 -22.55 -23.66 19.88
C LEU A 115 -22.03 -22.21 20.04
N SER A 116 -20.74 -21.99 19.84
CA SER A 116 -20.13 -20.66 19.98
C SER A 116 -20.13 -19.94 18.64
N THR A 117 -20.54 -18.68 18.66
CA THR A 117 -20.49 -17.76 17.51
C THR A 117 -19.78 -16.50 17.95
N LYS A 118 -18.88 -16.01 17.13
CA LYS A 118 -18.13 -14.77 17.33
C LYS A 118 -18.17 -13.95 16.06
N THR A 119 -18.33 -12.65 16.22
CA THR A 119 -18.38 -11.70 15.11
C THR A 119 -17.27 -10.68 15.26
N VAL A 120 -16.57 -10.44 14.18
CA VAL A 120 -15.48 -9.47 14.08
C VAL A 120 -15.81 -8.50 12.97
N HIS A 121 -15.55 -7.25 13.23
CA HIS A 121 -15.73 -6.16 12.27
C HIS A 121 -14.38 -5.49 11.97
N ALA A 122 -14.22 -5.03 10.74
CA ALA A 122 -13.15 -4.13 10.37
C ALA A 122 -13.72 -2.97 9.55
N ALA A 123 -13.39 -1.76 9.95
CA ALA A 123 -13.56 -0.59 9.10
C ALA A 123 -12.32 -0.49 8.20
N MET A 124 -12.57 -0.48 6.89
CA MET A 124 -11.54 -0.36 5.86
C MET A 124 -11.61 1.04 5.27
N GLU A 125 -10.46 1.69 5.15
CA GLU A 125 -10.33 2.97 4.46
C GLU A 125 -9.59 2.77 3.14
N VAL A 126 -9.89 3.62 2.16
CA VAL A 126 -9.11 3.69 0.93
C VAL A 126 -7.89 4.56 1.21
N GLY A 127 -6.75 3.93 1.29
CA GLY A 127 -5.45 4.57 1.36
C GLY A 127 -4.75 4.55 0.01
N SER A 128 -3.48 4.90 0.00
CA SER A 128 -2.67 4.88 -1.21
C SER A 128 -1.28 4.33 -0.95
N TYR A 129 -0.64 3.81 -2.02
CA TYR A 129 0.78 3.46 -2.00
C TYR A 129 1.70 4.70 -2.07
N TYR A 130 1.14 5.90 -2.15
CA TYR A 130 1.87 7.15 -2.06
C TYR A 130 2.12 7.51 -0.59
N ASP A 131 3.23 7.04 -0.03
CA ASP A 131 3.64 7.33 1.35
C ASP A 131 5.09 7.82 1.37
N GLY A 132 5.32 9.01 0.81
CA GLY A 132 6.65 9.57 0.61
C GLY A 132 7.40 8.89 -0.54
N VAL A 133 8.36 8.02 -0.23
CA VAL A 133 9.11 7.21 -1.19
C VAL A 133 8.97 5.73 -0.86
N GLY A 134 8.32 4.98 -1.74
CA GLY A 134 8.22 3.52 -1.66
C GLY A 134 8.94 2.84 -2.81
N VAL A 135 9.83 1.88 -2.56
CA VAL A 135 10.56 1.18 -3.63
C VAL A 135 10.66 -0.33 -3.41
N GLU A 136 10.76 -1.05 -4.53
CA GLU A 136 11.00 -2.49 -4.49
C GLU A 136 12.46 -2.84 -4.16
N ARG A 137 13.42 -1.97 -4.51
CA ARG A 137 14.86 -2.27 -4.39
C ARG A 137 15.63 -1.13 -3.75
N ASP A 138 16.43 -0.43 -4.53
CA ASP A 138 17.42 0.53 -4.05
C ASP A 138 16.92 1.97 -4.07
N VAL A 139 17.38 2.72 -3.08
CA VAL A 139 17.19 4.16 -2.99
C VAL A 139 18.55 4.83 -2.95
N THR A 140 18.76 5.86 -3.76
CA THR A 140 19.94 6.71 -3.65
C THR A 140 19.56 8.18 -3.61
N ILE A 141 19.90 8.86 -2.51
CA ILE A 141 19.71 10.29 -2.34
C ILE A 141 21.07 10.96 -2.26
N TYR A 142 21.36 11.83 -3.23
CA TYR A 142 22.64 12.52 -3.33
C TYR A 142 22.70 13.74 -2.42
N ASN A 143 23.85 14.37 -2.35
CA ASN A 143 24.24 15.40 -1.41
C ASN A 143 23.26 16.58 -1.32
N GLY A 144 22.99 17.03 -0.07
CA GLY A 144 22.24 18.28 0.19
C GLY A 144 20.75 18.21 -0.08
N GLY A 145 20.20 17.02 -0.37
CA GLY A 145 18.76 16.86 -0.54
C GLY A 145 18.01 17.07 0.79
N THR A 146 17.14 18.07 0.84
CA THR A 146 16.22 18.25 1.97
C THR A 146 14.92 17.54 1.65
N LEU A 147 14.51 16.63 2.53
CA LEU A 147 13.22 15.97 2.45
C LEU A 147 12.27 16.62 3.44
N SER A 148 11.00 16.75 3.07
CA SER A 148 9.98 17.35 3.92
C SER A 148 8.60 16.81 3.57
N ALA A 149 7.60 17.11 4.40
CA ALA A 149 6.21 16.83 4.10
C ALA A 149 5.41 18.13 4.11
N SER A 150 4.37 18.21 3.27
CA SER A 150 3.45 19.35 3.18
C SER A 150 2.02 18.87 3.01
N GLY A 151 1.05 19.73 3.33
CA GLY A 151 -0.37 19.40 3.24
C GLY A 151 -1.01 19.07 4.58
N PRO A 152 -2.24 18.53 4.58
CA PRO A 152 -3.06 18.39 5.80
C PRO A 152 -2.50 17.39 6.84
N TYR A 153 -1.64 16.46 6.42
CA TYR A 153 -1.04 15.43 7.29
C TYR A 153 0.48 15.57 7.39
N ALA A 154 1.02 16.78 7.24
CA ALA A 154 2.47 17.02 7.21
C ALA A 154 3.18 16.70 8.54
N TYR A 155 2.45 16.65 9.64
CA TYR A 155 2.95 16.26 10.96
C TYR A 155 3.40 14.79 11.05
N ASP A 156 2.93 13.91 10.12
CA ASP A 156 3.34 12.52 10.08
C ASP A 156 4.74 12.32 9.47
N GLY A 157 5.35 13.41 8.96
CA GLY A 157 6.64 13.35 8.29
C GLY A 157 6.57 12.77 6.88
N MET A 158 7.72 12.28 6.41
CA MET A 158 7.88 11.63 5.11
C MET A 158 8.73 10.37 5.28
N ASP A 159 8.13 9.22 5.07
CA ASP A 159 8.82 7.95 5.16
C ASP A 159 9.54 7.57 3.86
N ILE A 160 10.63 6.85 4.02
CA ILE A 160 11.33 6.17 2.91
C ILE A 160 11.32 4.69 3.20
N ARG A 161 10.61 3.93 2.38
CA ARG A 161 10.44 2.49 2.56
C ARG A 161 10.98 1.74 1.36
N SER A 162 11.72 0.68 1.61
CA SER A 162 12.23 -0.22 0.57
C SER A 162 12.00 -1.67 0.97
N ASN A 163 11.67 -2.51 -0.01
CA ASN A 163 11.61 -3.95 0.17
C ASN A 163 13.00 -4.63 0.14
N THR A 164 14.08 -3.84 -0.01
CA THR A 164 15.42 -4.41 -0.13
C THR A 164 15.90 -5.06 1.17
N ASP A 165 16.35 -6.27 1.06
CA ASP A 165 17.07 -7.03 2.09
C ASP A 165 18.52 -7.36 1.64
N ASP A 166 18.87 -7.02 0.39
CA ASP A 166 20.16 -7.33 -0.25
C ASP A 166 21.12 -6.12 -0.20
N PRO A 167 22.28 -6.23 0.45
CA PRO A 167 23.32 -5.19 0.45
C PRO A 167 23.81 -4.76 -0.93
N LYS A 168 23.51 -5.53 -1.98
CA LYS A 168 23.82 -5.17 -3.36
C LYS A 168 22.95 -4.02 -3.89
N TYR A 169 21.77 -3.84 -3.30
CA TYR A 169 20.79 -2.82 -3.66
C TYR A 169 20.46 -1.95 -2.44
N PRO A 170 21.41 -1.17 -1.90
CA PRO A 170 21.24 -0.48 -0.64
C PRO A 170 20.37 0.76 -0.76
N MET A 171 19.80 1.16 0.36
CA MET A 171 19.30 2.51 0.57
C MET A 171 20.49 3.41 0.93
N SER A 172 20.89 4.30 0.03
CA SER A 172 22.13 5.08 0.16
C SER A 172 21.84 6.58 0.32
N PHE A 173 22.13 7.10 1.49
CA PHE A 173 21.99 8.52 1.83
C PHE A 173 23.36 9.19 1.85
N LYS A 174 23.57 10.14 0.94
CA LYS A 174 24.86 10.83 0.81
C LYS A 174 24.96 11.99 1.80
N LEU A 175 26.08 12.71 1.76
CA LEU A 175 26.42 13.76 2.70
C LEU A 175 25.30 14.82 2.87
N GLY A 176 24.89 15.08 4.11
CA GLY A 176 23.97 16.18 4.46
C GLY A 176 22.50 15.93 4.11
N VAL A 177 22.10 14.69 3.85
CA VAL A 177 20.69 14.35 3.65
C VAL A 177 19.95 14.38 4.98
N HIS A 178 18.78 15.01 5.03
CA HIS A 178 17.87 15.01 6.18
C HIS A 178 16.55 14.34 5.79
N VAL A 179 16.15 13.33 6.56
CA VAL A 179 14.88 12.57 6.40
C VAL A 179 14.01 12.84 7.62
N PRO A 180 12.86 13.51 7.48
CA PRO A 180 12.00 13.88 8.61
C PRO A 180 11.02 12.79 9.05
N GLY A 181 11.19 11.56 8.65
CA GLY A 181 10.37 10.40 8.99
C GLY A 181 11.21 9.15 9.10
N ASP A 182 10.56 8.00 8.91
CA ASP A 182 11.17 6.69 9.06
C ASP A 182 11.97 6.29 7.80
N VAL A 183 13.02 5.49 8.02
CA VAL A 183 13.78 4.82 6.96
C VAL A 183 13.74 3.32 7.20
N LEU A 184 12.88 2.63 6.45
CA LEU A 184 12.60 1.21 6.64
C LEU A 184 13.06 0.39 5.44
N CYS A 185 13.86 -0.65 5.72
CA CYS A 185 14.29 -1.64 4.71
C CYS A 185 13.43 -2.91 4.74
N GLY A 186 13.77 -3.90 3.94
CA GLY A 186 13.03 -5.17 3.88
C GLY A 186 12.96 -5.89 5.24
N PRO A 187 11.90 -6.67 5.49
CA PRO A 187 11.64 -7.28 6.81
C PRO A 187 12.66 -8.36 7.19
N ASP A 188 13.36 -8.95 6.20
CA ASP A 188 14.31 -10.03 6.44
C ASP A 188 15.71 -9.53 6.82
N VAL A 189 15.92 -8.21 6.93
CA VAL A 189 17.19 -7.61 7.36
C VAL A 189 17.37 -7.80 8.85
N ASN A 190 18.53 -8.34 9.25
CA ASN A 190 18.87 -8.43 10.66
C ASN A 190 19.05 -7.01 11.25
N PRO A 191 18.34 -6.64 12.33
CA PRO A 191 18.40 -5.31 12.92
C PRO A 191 19.74 -4.99 13.63
N ASP A 192 20.64 -5.97 13.79
CA ASP A 192 21.99 -5.72 14.30
C ASP A 192 22.71 -4.69 13.40
N PRO A 193 23.25 -3.59 13.94
CA PRO A 193 23.91 -2.53 13.17
C PRO A 193 24.94 -3.04 12.16
N LYS A 194 25.65 -4.10 12.50
CA LYS A 194 26.63 -4.73 11.59
C LYS A 194 26.05 -5.17 10.24
N TYR A 195 24.78 -5.55 10.22
CA TYR A 195 24.08 -5.99 9.00
C TYR A 195 23.24 -4.86 8.42
N LEU A 196 22.54 -4.11 9.27
CA LEU A 196 21.69 -3.00 8.89
C LEU A 196 22.47 -1.92 8.13
N ASP A 197 23.66 -1.53 8.60
CA ASP A 197 24.54 -0.53 7.98
C ASP A 197 25.02 -0.91 6.54
N ARG A 198 24.81 -2.16 6.13
CA ARG A 198 25.10 -2.59 4.76
C ARG A 198 23.93 -2.36 3.82
N VAL A 199 22.71 -2.35 4.36
CA VAL A 199 21.46 -2.15 3.60
C VAL A 199 21.04 -0.69 3.67
N ILE A 200 21.15 -0.04 4.84
CA ILE A 200 20.92 1.39 5.01
C ILE A 200 22.27 2.08 5.19
N VAL A 201 22.80 2.64 4.10
CA VAL A 201 24.13 3.26 4.04
C VAL A 201 24.00 4.77 4.21
N THR A 202 24.34 5.26 5.39
CA THR A 202 24.35 6.71 5.70
C THR A 202 25.78 7.26 5.63
N LYS A 203 25.92 8.48 5.11
CA LYS A 203 27.19 9.24 5.14
C LYS A 203 27.17 10.28 6.25
N SER A 204 28.32 10.87 6.53
CA SER A 204 28.45 11.91 7.57
C SER A 204 27.43 13.03 7.36
N GLN A 205 26.90 13.58 8.47
CA GLN A 205 25.87 14.64 8.50
C GLN A 205 24.50 14.22 7.92
N THR A 206 24.25 12.93 7.69
CA THR A 206 22.90 12.44 7.43
C THR A 206 22.12 12.45 8.75
N LEU A 207 20.93 13.03 8.75
CA LEU A 207 20.01 13.09 9.88
C LEU A 207 18.71 12.37 9.49
N ILE A 208 18.27 11.46 10.34
CA ILE A 208 16.97 10.76 10.20
C ILE A 208 16.25 10.98 11.53
N ASP A 209 15.07 11.60 11.48
CA ASP A 209 14.31 11.96 12.68
C ASP A 209 13.48 10.80 13.23
N GLY A 210 13.10 9.85 12.36
CA GLY A 210 12.28 8.71 12.68
C GLY A 210 13.07 7.43 12.96
N GLU A 211 12.38 6.30 12.85
CA GLU A 211 12.93 4.96 13.03
C GLU A 211 13.84 4.57 11.85
N VAL A 212 14.93 3.83 12.16
CA VAL A 212 15.80 3.23 11.15
C VAL A 212 15.87 1.74 11.42
N GLY A 213 15.34 0.94 10.49
CA GLY A 213 15.30 -0.51 10.71
C GLY A 213 14.60 -1.30 9.62
N PRO A 214 14.40 -2.61 9.87
CA PRO A 214 13.57 -3.44 9.02
C PRO A 214 12.08 -3.09 9.21
N SER A 215 11.31 -3.17 8.15
CA SER A 215 9.86 -3.04 8.20
C SER A 215 9.19 -4.29 8.81
N ASP A 216 7.97 -4.16 9.30
CA ASP A 216 7.18 -5.30 9.84
C ASP A 216 6.81 -6.33 8.76
N GLY A 217 6.82 -5.97 7.51
CA GLY A 217 6.49 -6.83 6.39
C GLY A 217 6.84 -6.23 5.03
N LYS A 218 6.91 -7.11 4.02
CA LYS A 218 7.16 -6.69 2.65
C LYS A 218 5.95 -5.99 2.06
N ILE A 219 6.15 -4.81 1.49
CA ILE A 219 5.12 -4.07 0.77
C ILE A 219 4.97 -4.68 -0.63
N ILE A 220 3.75 -5.10 -0.98
CA ILE A 220 3.44 -5.58 -2.32
C ILE A 220 2.87 -4.41 -3.11
N PHE A 221 3.63 -3.89 -4.06
CA PHE A 221 3.17 -2.87 -4.99
C PHE A 221 2.51 -3.52 -6.22
N PRO A 222 1.20 -3.37 -6.43
CA PRO A 222 0.54 -3.90 -7.62
C PRO A 222 1.14 -3.33 -8.91
N PRO A 223 1.29 -4.13 -9.97
CA PRO A 223 1.65 -3.59 -11.27
C PRO A 223 0.55 -2.69 -11.81
N VAL A 224 0.94 -1.70 -12.61
CA VAL A 224 0.00 -0.84 -13.33
C VAL A 224 -0.52 -1.57 -14.57
N ASP A 225 -1.83 -1.65 -14.72
CA ASP A 225 -2.46 -2.16 -15.94
C ASP A 225 -2.62 -1.06 -17.00
N GLU A 226 -2.76 -1.46 -18.25
CA GLU A 226 -3.13 -0.50 -19.32
C GLU A 226 -4.48 0.16 -18.99
N PRO A 227 -4.62 1.46 -19.24
CA PRO A 227 -5.88 2.14 -18.93
C PRO A 227 -7.02 1.52 -19.77
N PRO A 228 -8.18 1.23 -19.15
CA PRO A 228 -9.32 0.67 -19.86
C PRO A 228 -9.89 1.67 -20.87
N ASP A 229 -10.58 1.14 -21.91
CA ASP A 229 -11.38 1.92 -22.88
C ASP A 229 -10.62 3.02 -23.62
N LEU A 230 -9.37 2.77 -23.97
CA LEU A 230 -8.68 3.63 -24.92
C LEU A 230 -9.35 3.47 -26.30
N SER A 231 -9.97 4.53 -26.78
CA SER A 231 -10.35 4.57 -28.17
C SER A 231 -9.05 4.56 -28.99
N LEU A 232 -8.81 3.48 -29.72
CA LEU A 232 -7.72 3.38 -30.69
C LEU A 232 -7.89 4.48 -31.72
N VAL A 233 -7.48 5.68 -31.39
CA VAL A 233 -7.24 6.71 -32.38
C VAL A 233 -5.99 6.23 -33.10
N ASN A 234 -6.11 5.88 -34.38
CA ASN A 234 -5.00 5.53 -35.24
C ASN A 234 -4.01 6.70 -35.42
N ASN A 235 -3.43 7.16 -34.32
CA ASN A 235 -2.44 8.22 -34.28
C ASN A 235 -1.10 7.65 -33.86
N PRO A 236 -0.26 7.26 -34.82
CA PRO A 236 0.94 6.50 -34.51
C PRO A 236 1.96 7.31 -33.69
N LYS A 237 2.03 8.60 -33.87
CA LYS A 237 3.05 9.43 -33.22
C LYS A 237 2.60 10.87 -33.03
N LEU A 238 2.80 11.42 -31.84
CA LEU A 238 2.65 12.83 -31.57
C LEU A 238 4.04 13.49 -31.59
N ASP A 239 4.38 14.15 -32.70
CA ASP A 239 5.64 14.89 -32.85
C ASP A 239 5.32 16.39 -32.96
N ILE A 240 5.69 17.15 -31.94
CA ILE A 240 5.47 18.59 -31.91
C ILE A 240 6.83 19.27 -31.83
N THR A 241 7.15 20.09 -32.81
CA THR A 241 8.37 20.87 -32.86
C THR A 241 8.04 22.34 -33.18
N SER A 242 8.88 23.28 -32.77
CA SER A 242 8.65 24.72 -33.06
C SER A 242 8.66 25.04 -34.56
N THR A 243 9.14 24.15 -35.39
CA THR A 243 9.16 24.31 -36.87
C THR A 243 7.90 23.77 -37.54
N THR A 244 7.00 23.14 -36.79
CA THR A 244 5.67 22.79 -37.28
C THR A 244 4.73 23.99 -37.15
N PRO A 245 3.68 24.09 -37.99
CA PRO A 245 2.68 25.17 -37.86
C PRO A 245 1.98 25.17 -36.48
N GLU A 246 2.07 24.07 -35.74
CA GLU A 246 1.53 23.89 -34.41
C GLU A 246 2.66 23.74 -33.40
N ALA A 247 3.26 24.85 -32.97
CA ALA A 247 4.21 24.87 -31.86
C ALA A 247 3.57 24.45 -30.51
N SER A 248 2.26 24.35 -30.45
CA SER A 248 1.50 23.85 -29.31
C SER A 248 0.33 22.98 -29.75
N ARG A 249 0.05 21.96 -28.98
CA ARG A 249 -1.17 21.16 -29.12
C ARG A 249 -1.91 21.11 -27.78
N THR A 250 -3.23 21.26 -27.85
CA THR A 250 -4.09 21.17 -26.66
C THR A 250 -4.84 19.86 -26.66
N LEU A 251 -4.78 19.14 -25.53
CA LEU A 251 -5.67 18.03 -25.21
C LEU A 251 -6.73 18.51 -24.22
N THR A 252 -7.98 18.25 -24.55
CA THR A 252 -9.13 18.55 -23.67
C THR A 252 -9.56 17.27 -22.95
N THR A 253 -10.53 17.37 -22.04
CA THR A 253 -11.06 16.20 -21.31
C THR A 253 -11.31 15.02 -22.26
N GLY A 254 -10.69 13.88 -21.92
CA GLY A 254 -10.79 12.67 -22.73
C GLY A 254 -9.63 11.71 -22.53
N ARG A 255 -9.67 10.61 -23.30
CA ARG A 255 -8.67 9.56 -23.29
C ARG A 255 -7.94 9.54 -24.63
N TYR A 256 -6.61 9.55 -24.57
CA TYR A 256 -5.75 9.65 -25.73
C TYR A 256 -4.69 8.56 -25.70
N GLU A 257 -4.44 7.98 -26.85
CA GLU A 257 -3.39 6.99 -27.04
C GLU A 257 -2.47 7.41 -28.18
N TYR A 258 -1.14 7.36 -27.90
CA TYR A 258 -0.12 7.58 -28.91
C TYR A 258 0.95 6.49 -28.80
N ASP A 259 1.50 6.08 -29.94
CA ASP A 259 2.64 5.18 -29.95
C ASP A 259 3.85 5.77 -29.25
N SER A 260 4.14 7.03 -29.52
CA SER A 260 5.19 7.80 -28.88
C SER A 260 4.88 9.29 -28.90
N ILE A 261 5.39 10.00 -27.93
CA ILE A 261 5.27 11.46 -27.82
C ILE A 261 6.64 12.08 -27.86
N LEU A 262 6.82 13.05 -28.74
CA LEU A 262 8.08 13.77 -28.91
C LEU A 262 7.80 15.28 -28.91
N LEU A 263 8.34 15.98 -27.89
CA LEU A 263 8.24 17.42 -27.75
C LEU A 263 9.62 18.04 -27.82
N ARG A 264 9.86 18.97 -28.77
CA ARG A 264 11.17 19.58 -28.99
C ARG A 264 11.06 21.08 -29.29
N ASN A 265 12.17 21.78 -29.04
CA ASN A 265 12.37 23.17 -29.48
C ASN A 265 11.24 24.10 -28.99
N ASN A 266 11.00 24.13 -27.69
CA ASN A 266 9.95 24.92 -27.03
C ASN A 266 8.50 24.53 -27.44
N ALA A 267 8.30 23.33 -27.95
CA ALA A 267 6.96 22.81 -28.21
C ALA A 267 6.20 22.59 -26.92
N VAL A 268 4.90 22.90 -26.88
CA VAL A 268 4.07 22.76 -25.68
C VAL A 268 2.88 21.84 -25.94
N LEU A 269 2.78 20.79 -25.13
CA LEU A 269 1.58 19.99 -25.01
C LEU A 269 0.73 20.53 -23.85
N VAL A 270 -0.37 21.20 -24.15
CA VAL A 270 -1.25 21.81 -23.16
C VAL A 270 -2.35 20.81 -22.78
N ILE A 271 -2.49 20.54 -21.50
CA ILE A 271 -3.55 19.72 -20.93
C ILE A 271 -4.62 20.67 -20.38
N LYS A 272 -5.84 20.63 -20.93
CA LYS A 272 -6.94 21.50 -20.57
C LYS A 272 -8.22 20.70 -20.29
N GLY A 273 -8.37 20.28 -19.03
CA GLY A 273 -9.42 19.37 -18.56
C GLY A 273 -8.83 18.08 -18.01
N ASP A 274 -9.66 17.08 -17.74
CA ASP A 274 -9.24 15.78 -17.21
C ASP A 274 -8.83 14.87 -18.36
N VAL A 275 -7.51 14.63 -18.46
CA VAL A 275 -6.91 13.87 -19.56
C VAL A 275 -6.29 12.59 -19.05
N VAL A 276 -6.64 11.47 -19.67
CA VAL A 276 -5.92 10.18 -19.56
C VAL A 276 -5.10 10.02 -20.85
N LEU A 277 -3.79 9.93 -20.72
CA LEU A 277 -2.86 9.86 -21.84
C LEU A 277 -2.03 8.58 -21.73
N TYR A 278 -2.07 7.74 -22.74
CA TYR A 278 -1.23 6.56 -22.85
C TYR A 278 -0.18 6.71 -23.95
N ALA A 279 1.09 6.58 -23.58
CA ALA A 279 2.23 6.61 -24.48
C ALA A 279 2.87 5.20 -24.53
N ARG A 280 2.55 4.38 -25.54
CA ARG A 280 2.98 2.98 -25.65
C ARG A 280 4.48 2.79 -25.62
N ASN A 281 5.20 3.59 -26.41
CA ASN A 281 6.65 3.53 -26.55
C ASN A 281 7.35 4.68 -25.79
N GLY A 282 6.57 5.41 -24.94
CA GLY A 282 7.09 6.43 -24.06
C GLY A 282 7.08 7.84 -24.61
N ILE A 283 7.73 8.71 -23.85
CA ILE A 283 7.77 10.15 -24.09
C ILE A 283 9.22 10.64 -24.09
N ASN A 284 9.56 11.47 -25.09
CA ASN A 284 10.81 12.20 -25.11
C ASN A 284 10.53 13.70 -25.19
N ILE A 285 10.99 14.43 -24.19
CA ILE A 285 10.86 15.87 -24.09
C ILE A 285 12.28 16.45 -24.09
N ASP A 286 12.61 17.30 -25.04
CA ASP A 286 13.95 17.83 -25.27
C ASP A 286 13.94 19.29 -25.71
N ASN A 287 15.05 19.99 -25.53
CA ASN A 287 15.26 21.38 -25.99
C ASN A 287 14.12 22.35 -25.65
N GLY A 288 13.70 22.39 -24.40
CA GLY A 288 12.66 23.29 -23.92
C GLY A 288 11.22 22.84 -24.26
N GLY A 289 11.06 21.63 -24.77
CA GLY A 289 9.73 21.01 -24.86
C GLY A 289 9.03 20.99 -23.50
N GLN A 290 7.70 21.10 -23.47
CA GLN A 290 6.95 21.19 -22.22
C GLN A 290 5.62 20.44 -22.28
N VAL A 291 5.26 19.79 -21.19
CA VAL A 291 3.89 19.37 -20.89
C VAL A 291 3.35 20.32 -19.85
N GLN A 292 2.31 21.06 -20.18
CA GLN A 292 1.70 22.06 -19.30
C GLN A 292 0.31 21.59 -18.85
N ILE A 293 0.14 21.39 -17.54
CA ILE A 293 -1.18 21.20 -16.94
C ILE A 293 -1.76 22.58 -16.65
N TYR A 294 -2.83 22.91 -17.37
CA TYR A 294 -3.41 24.24 -17.33
C TYR A 294 -4.34 24.42 -16.12
N SER A 295 -4.28 25.57 -15.48
CA SER A 295 -5.24 25.96 -14.45
C SER A 295 -5.54 27.45 -14.58
N ASP A 296 -6.81 27.78 -14.52
CA ASP A 296 -7.30 29.17 -14.40
C ASP A 296 -8.39 29.24 -13.33
N SER A 297 -9.03 30.38 -13.18
CA SER A 297 -10.09 30.58 -12.17
C SER A 297 -11.34 29.71 -12.39
N THR A 298 -11.49 29.09 -13.54
CA THR A 298 -12.68 28.32 -13.94
C THR A 298 -12.38 26.86 -14.27
N THR A 299 -11.12 26.56 -14.59
CA THR A 299 -10.72 25.24 -15.08
C THR A 299 -9.47 24.76 -14.33
N THR A 300 -9.58 23.62 -13.67
CA THR A 300 -8.44 22.90 -13.10
C THR A 300 -8.27 21.62 -13.91
N ALA A 301 -7.19 21.54 -14.67
CA ALA A 301 -6.88 20.35 -15.46
C ALA A 301 -6.18 19.28 -14.62
N SER A 302 -6.28 18.04 -15.08
CA SER A 302 -5.52 16.92 -14.54
C SER A 302 -4.97 16.04 -15.67
N LEU A 303 -3.83 15.39 -15.42
CA LEU A 303 -3.21 14.46 -16.33
C LEU A 303 -2.88 13.13 -15.60
N LYS A 304 -3.53 12.05 -16.05
CA LYS A 304 -3.11 10.67 -15.75
C LYS A 304 -2.31 10.16 -16.94
N LEU A 305 -0.99 10.06 -16.77
CA LEU A 305 -0.05 9.67 -17.80
C LEU A 305 0.40 8.23 -17.62
N TYR A 306 0.01 7.35 -18.53
CA TYR A 306 0.41 5.95 -18.57
C TYR A 306 1.58 5.75 -19.55
N LEU A 307 2.62 5.08 -19.09
CA LEU A 307 3.85 4.88 -19.84
C LEU A 307 4.09 3.39 -20.11
N GLY A 308 3.97 2.96 -21.34
CA GLY A 308 4.40 1.63 -21.81
C GLY A 308 5.88 1.59 -22.21
N GLY A 309 6.55 2.74 -22.27
CA GLY A 309 7.94 2.92 -22.60
C GLY A 309 8.60 4.01 -21.73
N ASN A 310 9.86 4.33 -22.03
CA ASN A 310 10.64 5.26 -21.24
C ASN A 310 10.07 6.69 -21.29
N LEU A 311 10.16 7.40 -20.17
CA LEU A 311 10.02 8.84 -20.13
C LEU A 311 11.38 9.47 -19.94
N VAL A 312 11.79 10.27 -20.92
CA VAL A 312 13.04 11.03 -20.88
C VAL A 312 12.72 12.51 -20.99
N SER A 313 12.93 13.23 -19.90
CA SER A 313 12.82 14.69 -19.84
C SER A 313 14.23 15.26 -19.68
N MET A 314 14.72 16.00 -20.68
CA MET A 314 16.03 16.64 -20.69
C MET A 314 15.88 18.13 -20.96
N ASN A 315 16.39 18.98 -20.05
CA ASN A 315 16.31 20.46 -20.14
C ASN A 315 14.88 20.99 -20.40
N SER A 316 13.87 20.31 -19.88
CA SER A 316 12.49 20.55 -20.21
C SER A 316 11.62 20.36 -18.97
N SER A 317 10.40 20.81 -19.02
CA SER A 317 9.56 20.83 -17.83
C SER A 317 8.21 20.17 -18.03
N PHE A 318 7.83 19.38 -17.03
CA PHE A 318 6.43 19.26 -16.69
C PHE A 318 6.04 20.49 -15.88
N ASN A 319 5.19 21.34 -16.42
CA ASN A 319 4.71 22.52 -15.75
C ASN A 319 3.28 22.29 -15.23
N ASN A 320 3.19 21.86 -13.97
CA ASN A 320 1.92 21.72 -13.29
C ASN A 320 1.57 23.05 -12.61
N THR A 321 0.81 23.91 -13.32
CA THR A 321 0.44 25.25 -12.82
C THR A 321 -0.54 25.21 -11.66
N THR A 322 -1.13 24.04 -11.34
CA THR A 322 -2.05 23.89 -10.22
C THR A 322 -1.34 23.86 -8.86
N THR A 323 -0.02 23.60 -8.84
CA THR A 323 0.77 23.34 -7.61
C THR A 323 0.21 22.22 -6.74
N ASP A 324 -0.52 21.29 -7.36
CA ASP A 324 -1.17 20.16 -6.73
C ASP A 324 -0.67 18.86 -7.37
N ALA A 325 0.05 18.03 -6.62
CA ALA A 325 0.63 16.80 -7.12
C ALA A 325 -0.42 15.78 -7.59
N THR A 326 -1.64 15.84 -7.05
CA THR A 326 -2.76 14.98 -7.48
C THR A 326 -3.28 15.30 -8.88
N LYS A 327 -2.80 16.40 -9.50
CA LYS A 327 -3.18 16.81 -10.86
C LYS A 327 -2.22 16.33 -11.95
N LEU A 328 -1.09 15.75 -11.55
CA LEU A 328 -0.15 15.07 -12.45
C LEU A 328 0.24 13.73 -11.87
N GLU A 329 -0.37 12.69 -12.38
CA GLU A 329 -0.11 11.31 -11.98
C GLU A 329 0.59 10.57 -13.14
N ILE A 330 1.73 9.98 -12.86
CA ILE A 330 2.57 9.26 -13.83
C ILE A 330 2.63 7.79 -13.45
N TYR A 331 2.09 6.93 -14.29
CA TYR A 331 2.00 5.50 -14.10
C TYR A 331 2.93 4.77 -15.06
N GLY A 332 3.87 3.96 -14.51
CA GLY A 332 4.75 3.12 -15.32
C GLY A 332 4.22 1.71 -15.45
N LEU A 333 3.87 1.29 -16.67
CA LEU A 333 3.43 -0.07 -16.94
C LEU A 333 4.59 -1.06 -16.89
N PRO A 334 4.36 -2.32 -16.50
CA PRO A 334 5.36 -3.37 -16.61
C PRO A 334 5.70 -3.59 -18.09
N LYS A 335 6.99 -3.51 -18.43
CA LYS A 335 7.42 -3.82 -19.79
C LYS A 335 7.37 -5.33 -19.99
N ILE A 336 6.39 -5.81 -20.70
CA ILE A 336 6.27 -7.23 -21.09
C ILE A 336 7.34 -7.52 -22.13
N THR A 337 8.55 -7.83 -21.71
CA THR A 337 9.50 -8.58 -22.54
C THR A 337 9.25 -10.05 -22.26
N ALA A 338 8.35 -10.65 -23.05
CA ALA A 338 8.20 -12.08 -23.11
C ALA A 338 9.51 -12.68 -23.72
N VAL A 339 10.48 -12.96 -22.88
CA VAL A 339 11.58 -13.87 -23.20
C VAL A 339 11.50 -14.97 -22.15
N ALA A 340 11.03 -16.13 -22.58
CA ALA A 340 11.06 -17.34 -21.80
C ALA A 340 12.48 -17.58 -21.25
N GLY A 341 12.62 -17.62 -19.92
CA GLY A 341 13.81 -18.08 -19.24
C GLY A 341 14.73 -17.03 -18.62
N VAL A 342 14.36 -15.76 -18.52
CA VAL A 342 15.18 -14.74 -17.85
C VAL A 342 14.59 -14.36 -16.51
N THR A 343 15.31 -14.72 -15.45
CA THR A 343 15.12 -14.33 -14.06
C THR A 343 15.16 -12.80 -13.93
N LEU A 344 14.22 -12.26 -13.24
CA LEU A 344 13.96 -10.89 -12.83
C LEU A 344 15.17 -10.10 -12.31
N GLY A 345 16.01 -9.64 -13.19
CA GLY A 345 16.79 -8.44 -12.99
C GLY A 345 16.38 -7.56 -14.16
N CYS A 346 15.61 -6.54 -13.90
CA CYS A 346 14.83 -5.83 -14.90
C CYS A 346 15.59 -5.28 -16.14
N PRO A 347 16.09 -6.11 -17.10
CA PRO A 347 16.54 -5.62 -18.39
C PRO A 347 15.28 -5.32 -19.21
N GLY A 348 14.91 -4.07 -19.29
CA GLY A 348 13.78 -3.59 -20.07
C GLY A 348 12.66 -2.97 -19.26
N CYS A 349 12.84 -2.66 -17.99
CA CYS A 349 11.97 -1.78 -17.24
C CYS A 349 11.90 -0.40 -17.88
N VAL A 350 10.76 0.23 -17.72
CA VAL A 350 10.58 1.62 -18.07
C VAL A 350 11.52 2.47 -17.21
N ASP A 351 12.36 3.29 -17.86
CA ASP A 351 13.14 4.31 -17.18
C ASP A 351 12.34 5.63 -17.18
N ILE A 352 12.12 6.18 -16.00
CA ILE A 352 11.48 7.48 -15.84
C ILE A 352 12.56 8.47 -15.38
N ARG A 353 12.95 9.38 -16.28
CA ARG A 353 13.91 10.44 -15.99
C ARG A 353 13.21 11.78 -16.00
N LEU A 354 13.12 12.39 -14.83
CA LEU A 354 12.53 13.71 -14.62
C LEU A 354 13.67 14.71 -14.40
N HIS A 355 14.02 15.47 -15.45
CA HIS A 355 14.98 16.53 -15.37
C HIS A 355 14.28 17.88 -15.63
N ASN A 356 14.00 18.62 -14.56
CA ASN A 356 13.31 19.89 -14.61
C ASN A 356 14.23 21.02 -14.11
N SER A 357 14.12 22.19 -14.73
CA SER A 357 14.75 23.42 -14.24
C SER A 357 13.90 24.18 -13.22
N GLY A 358 12.62 23.87 -13.12
CA GLY A 358 11.65 24.46 -12.19
C GLY A 358 11.04 23.44 -11.22
N ASP A 359 10.11 23.90 -10.39
CA ASP A 359 9.39 23.05 -9.46
C ASP A 359 8.49 22.06 -10.21
N LEU A 360 8.47 20.81 -9.72
CA LEU A 360 7.65 19.73 -10.26
C LEU A 360 6.69 19.23 -9.19
N TYR A 361 5.39 19.25 -9.49
CA TYR A 361 4.32 18.73 -8.66
C TYR A 361 3.73 17.50 -9.34
N ALA A 362 4.04 16.31 -8.83
CA ALA A 362 3.62 15.06 -9.45
C ALA A 362 3.56 13.88 -8.46
N ALA A 363 2.66 12.93 -8.74
CA ALA A 363 2.68 11.60 -8.16
C ALA A 363 3.22 10.60 -9.19
N VAL A 364 4.17 9.75 -8.80
CA VAL A 364 4.75 8.73 -9.67
C VAL A 364 4.49 7.36 -9.06
N TYR A 365 3.76 6.52 -9.77
CA TYR A 365 3.51 5.13 -9.41
C TYR A 365 4.00 4.20 -10.52
N ALA A 366 5.20 3.68 -10.34
CA ALA A 366 5.89 2.86 -11.34
C ALA A 366 6.73 1.78 -10.66
N PRO A 367 6.09 0.81 -9.96
CA PRO A 367 6.78 -0.13 -9.06
C PRO A 367 7.82 -1.01 -9.76
N GLN A 368 7.77 -1.11 -11.09
CA GLN A 368 8.76 -1.86 -11.87
C GLN A 368 9.74 -0.98 -12.65
N ALA A 369 9.67 0.35 -12.49
CA ALA A 369 10.52 1.29 -13.19
C ALA A 369 11.70 1.77 -12.33
N ALA A 370 12.79 2.14 -12.99
CA ALA A 370 13.82 2.95 -12.37
C ALA A 370 13.45 4.43 -12.52
N VAL A 371 13.28 5.13 -11.40
CA VAL A 371 12.92 6.55 -11.38
C VAL A 371 14.14 7.38 -10.98
N LEU A 372 14.53 8.30 -11.85
CA LEU A 372 15.57 9.28 -11.60
C LEU A 372 14.96 10.68 -11.60
N VAL A 373 15.05 11.36 -10.48
CA VAL A 373 14.75 12.80 -10.36
C VAL A 373 16.08 13.56 -10.32
N ASP A 374 16.35 14.31 -11.37
CA ASP A 374 17.56 15.14 -11.52
C ASP A 374 17.13 16.60 -11.70
N ASN A 375 16.58 17.17 -10.66
CA ASN A 375 15.97 18.49 -10.66
C ASN A 375 16.91 19.55 -10.10
N SER A 376 16.96 20.72 -10.74
CA SER A 376 17.52 21.93 -10.14
C SER A 376 16.47 22.71 -9.32
N GLY A 377 15.18 22.42 -9.51
CA GLY A 377 14.05 22.91 -8.71
C GLY A 377 13.57 21.88 -7.68
N ASN A 378 12.47 22.20 -6.99
CA ASN A 378 11.88 21.32 -6.00
C ASN A 378 11.00 20.23 -6.67
N PHE A 379 10.95 19.04 -6.07
CA PHE A 379 9.95 18.03 -6.37
C PHE A 379 8.94 17.99 -5.22
N THR A 380 7.65 18.13 -5.53
CA THR A 380 6.57 18.00 -4.55
C THR A 380 5.62 16.90 -5.00
N GLY A 381 5.47 15.85 -4.18
CA GLY A 381 4.63 14.72 -4.55
C GLY A 381 4.99 13.45 -3.82
N SER A 382 4.85 12.31 -4.50
CA SER A 382 5.25 10.99 -4.00
C SER A 382 5.85 10.15 -5.11
N ILE A 383 6.70 9.19 -4.76
CA ILE A 383 7.31 8.25 -5.71
C ILE A 383 7.20 6.83 -5.18
N THR A 384 6.52 5.98 -5.96
CA THR A 384 6.55 4.53 -5.81
C THR A 384 7.24 3.94 -7.03
N ALA A 385 8.35 3.22 -6.84
CA ALA A 385 9.24 2.80 -7.93
C ALA A 385 9.86 1.41 -7.72
N GLY A 386 10.43 0.86 -8.76
CA GLY A 386 11.31 -0.32 -8.68
C GLY A 386 12.65 0.05 -8.04
N SER A 387 13.22 1.19 -8.42
CA SER A 387 14.36 1.85 -7.77
C SER A 387 14.24 3.36 -7.89
N PHE A 388 14.82 4.09 -6.95
CA PHE A 388 14.73 5.54 -6.92
C PHE A 388 16.09 6.21 -6.74
N THR A 389 16.33 7.24 -7.53
CA THR A 389 17.51 8.09 -7.40
C THR A 389 17.11 9.56 -7.42
N LEU A 390 17.43 10.29 -6.36
CA LEU A 390 17.37 11.73 -6.31
C LEU A 390 18.77 12.31 -6.45
N LYS A 391 19.01 13.07 -7.52
CA LYS A 391 20.26 13.79 -7.79
C LYS A 391 20.07 15.28 -7.57
N ASN A 392 21.21 15.94 -7.35
CA ASN A 392 21.32 17.39 -7.13
C ASN A 392 20.67 17.87 -5.82
N SER A 393 20.87 19.14 -5.51
CA SER A 393 20.43 19.78 -4.28
C SER A 393 18.95 20.18 -4.26
N GLY A 394 18.12 19.56 -5.11
CA GLY A 394 16.68 19.80 -5.10
C GLY A 394 16.00 19.29 -3.84
N ASN A 395 15.03 20.03 -3.32
CA ASN A 395 14.21 19.57 -2.23
C ASN A 395 13.18 18.57 -2.74
N PHE A 396 12.92 17.53 -1.95
CA PHE A 396 11.80 16.64 -2.17
C PHE A 396 10.79 16.84 -1.04
N THR A 397 9.59 17.27 -1.40
CA THR A 397 8.50 17.48 -0.45
C THR A 397 7.39 16.48 -0.71
N PHE A 398 7.08 15.65 0.27
CA PHE A 398 5.94 14.77 0.20
C PHE A 398 4.63 15.56 0.30
N ASP A 399 3.77 15.42 -0.70
CA ASP A 399 2.43 15.99 -0.68
C ASP A 399 1.47 15.03 0.00
N THR A 400 1.14 15.29 1.26
CA THR A 400 0.32 14.39 2.07
C THR A 400 -1.14 14.29 1.63
N ARG A 401 -1.60 15.10 0.66
CA ARG A 401 -2.90 14.90 0.00
C ARG A 401 -2.96 13.57 -0.74
N LEU A 402 -1.80 13.06 -1.18
CA LEU A 402 -1.67 11.79 -1.87
C LEU A 402 -1.89 10.55 -0.96
N LYS A 403 -1.95 10.72 0.37
CA LYS A 403 -2.31 9.61 1.29
C LYS A 403 -3.74 9.12 1.06
N ARG A 404 -4.60 9.93 0.47
CA ARG A 404 -5.99 9.59 0.14
C ARG A 404 -6.24 9.80 -1.34
N VAL A 405 -6.42 8.71 -2.04
CA VAL A 405 -6.73 8.69 -3.47
C VAL A 405 -8.11 8.10 -3.70
N SER A 406 -8.66 8.28 -4.90
CA SER A 406 -9.89 7.60 -5.30
C SER A 406 -9.66 6.10 -5.46
N ILE A 407 -10.68 5.28 -5.26
CA ILE A 407 -10.60 3.82 -5.39
C ILE A 407 -10.24 3.37 -6.81
N ASP A 408 -10.50 4.20 -7.81
CA ASP A 408 -10.14 3.98 -9.21
C ASP A 408 -8.69 4.38 -9.55
N ASP A 409 -7.91 4.82 -8.57
CA ASP A 409 -6.48 5.10 -8.73
C ASP A 409 -5.68 3.78 -8.71
N PRO A 410 -4.77 3.54 -9.68
CA PRO A 410 -3.88 2.38 -9.66
C PRO A 410 -3.03 2.23 -8.39
N ALA A 411 -2.78 3.33 -7.68
CA ALA A 411 -2.07 3.35 -6.42
C ALA A 411 -2.99 3.18 -5.19
N ALA A 412 -4.30 2.94 -5.38
CA ALA A 412 -5.22 2.74 -4.27
C ALA A 412 -4.97 1.40 -3.56
N MET A 413 -5.14 1.39 -2.25
CA MET A 413 -5.13 0.19 -1.42
C MET A 413 -6.17 0.27 -0.32
N PHE A 414 -6.57 -0.88 0.23
CA PHE A 414 -7.40 -0.91 1.41
C PHE A 414 -6.54 -1.00 2.67
N VAL A 415 -6.80 -0.15 3.63
CA VAL A 415 -6.13 -0.09 4.93
C VAL A 415 -7.14 -0.35 6.03
N ILE A 416 -6.76 -1.15 7.03
CA ILE A 416 -7.59 -1.34 8.22
C ILE A 416 -7.46 -0.11 9.11
N GLY A 417 -8.50 0.71 9.14
CA GLY A 417 -8.55 1.88 10.02
C GLY A 417 -8.95 1.53 11.45
N ARG A 418 -9.84 0.55 11.62
CA ARG A 418 -10.33 0.12 12.93
C ARG A 418 -10.80 -1.33 12.89
N TRP A 419 -10.62 -2.02 14.01
CA TRP A 419 -11.04 -3.40 14.20
C TRP A 419 -11.72 -3.57 15.57
N TRP A 420 -12.85 -4.33 15.65
CA TRP A 420 -13.54 -4.60 16.91
C TRP A 420 -14.30 -5.93 16.86
N GLU A 421 -14.73 -6.41 18.02
CA GLU A 421 -15.54 -7.61 18.22
C GLU A 421 -16.85 -7.24 18.90
N ASP A 422 -17.94 -7.91 18.50
CA ASP A 422 -19.25 -7.83 19.17
C ASP A 422 -19.33 -8.74 20.40
#